data_716e6910e6552e476ed92047da33d654
#
_entry.id   716e6910e6552e476ed92047da33d654
#
_cell.length_a   1.000
_cell.length_b   1.000
_cell.length_c   1.000
_cell.angle_alpha   90.00
_cell.angle_beta   90.00
_cell.angle_gamma   90.00
#
_symmetry.space_group_name_H-M   'P 1'
#
loop_
_entity.id
_entity.type
_entity.pdbx_description
1 polymer ?
#
loop_
_entity_poly.entity_id
_entity_poly.type
_entity_poly.pdbx_seq_one_letter_code
_entity_poly.pdbx_strand_id
1 'polypeptide(L)'
;MKINEGYMSEINLLVNDYKEFCETHGREPNLQKCFAYVKANLGVEANDRDLFPIVKDMFIEEIEGSDLAEAMKVCESFGYRILKEADEDIEEPVDEETEEDDDESFLSQFDENIANLVRDLAAETSNNVTDAEVDEQGRKVTVTFGSEEYDCYDDYDNAVEDAREDVKSLIDDCGGVMKAGFQWDNLGGREQYLSESDAEDVVREDLENMLSDMSNREKRETYGKTDDDEIVEDQLGEINSYVDYIVDNWGEEQLDNLIKHGHISFDEDKLAEDCVDIDGPAHNLARYDGDEIELDGWWCYRTN
;
A
#
# COMPACT_ATOMS: atom_id res chain seq x y z
N MET A 1 -11.80 2.68 -20.33
CA MET A 1 -13.22 2.85 -20.72
C MET A 1 -13.47 4.32 -20.91
N LYS A 2 -14.04 4.79 -22.03
CA LYS A 2 -14.34 6.24 -22.17
C LYS A 2 -15.54 6.56 -21.31
N ILE A 3 -15.35 7.46 -20.34
CA ILE A 3 -16.42 7.98 -19.49
C ILE A 3 -17.38 8.76 -20.40
N ASN A 4 -18.66 8.37 -20.42
CA ASN A 4 -19.70 9.00 -21.23
C ASN A 4 -20.49 10.05 -20.41
N GLU A 5 -21.33 10.86 -21.08
CA GLU A 5 -22.10 11.93 -20.42
C GLU A 5 -23.00 11.45 -19.26
N GLY A 6 -23.45 10.19 -19.27
CA GLY A 6 -24.25 9.61 -18.18
C GLY A 6 -23.42 9.45 -16.89
N TYR A 7 -22.18 9.00 -17.03
CA TYR A 7 -21.28 8.86 -15.89
C TYR A 7 -20.82 10.22 -15.33
N MET A 8 -20.66 11.24 -16.18
CA MET A 8 -20.32 12.59 -15.71
C MET A 8 -21.37 13.15 -14.75
N SER A 9 -22.66 12.91 -15.04
CA SER A 9 -23.74 13.34 -14.15
C SER A 9 -23.74 12.58 -12.81
N GLU A 10 -23.42 11.28 -12.84
CA GLU A 10 -23.36 10.43 -11.65
C GLU A 10 -22.13 10.79 -10.78
N ILE A 11 -20.97 11.04 -11.37
CA ILE A 11 -19.78 11.51 -10.68
C ILE A 11 -20.04 12.84 -9.98
N ASN A 12 -20.66 13.81 -10.67
CA ASN A 12 -21.01 15.10 -10.07
C ASN A 12 -21.95 14.96 -8.88
N LEU A 13 -22.93 14.06 -8.96
CA LEU A 13 -23.85 13.77 -7.86
C LEU A 13 -23.09 13.21 -6.63
N LEU A 14 -22.20 12.26 -6.84
CA LEU A 14 -21.37 11.67 -5.78
C LEU A 14 -20.39 12.68 -5.14
N VAL A 15 -19.81 13.58 -5.94
CA VAL A 15 -18.95 14.65 -5.41
C VAL A 15 -19.77 15.58 -4.49
N ASN A 16 -20.97 15.95 -4.89
CA ASN A 16 -21.85 16.81 -4.10
C ASN A 16 -22.35 16.10 -2.84
N ASP A 17 -22.73 14.82 -2.93
CA ASP A 17 -23.09 14.01 -1.75
C ASP A 17 -21.95 13.94 -0.71
N TYR A 18 -20.71 13.79 -1.17
CA TYR A 18 -19.56 13.79 -0.28
C TYR A 18 -19.35 15.14 0.40
N LYS A 19 -19.50 16.25 -0.33
CA LYS A 19 -19.37 17.61 0.22
C LYS A 19 -20.47 17.88 1.26
N GLU A 20 -21.73 17.56 0.95
CA GLU A 20 -22.86 17.67 1.87
C GLU A 20 -22.68 16.82 3.14
N PHE A 21 -22.14 15.60 2.98
CA PHE A 21 -21.75 14.75 4.12
C PHE A 21 -20.72 15.43 5.01
N CYS A 22 -19.66 16.03 4.42
CA CYS A 22 -18.64 16.74 5.18
C CYS A 22 -19.21 17.95 5.93
N GLU A 23 -20.06 18.75 5.27
CA GLU A 23 -20.72 19.92 5.87
C GLU A 23 -21.61 19.52 7.06
N THR A 24 -22.46 18.50 6.87
CA THR A 24 -23.38 18.01 7.91
C THR A 24 -22.63 17.50 9.15
N HIS A 25 -21.41 16.98 8.97
CA HIS A 25 -20.60 16.44 10.08
C HIS A 25 -19.51 17.40 10.58
N GLY A 26 -19.49 18.65 10.10
CA GLY A 26 -18.50 19.67 10.46
C GLY A 26 -17.06 19.28 10.09
N ARG A 27 -16.88 18.56 8.98
CA ARG A 27 -15.58 18.13 8.44
C ARG A 27 -15.23 18.98 7.23
N GLU A 28 -13.96 19.31 7.07
CA GLU A 28 -13.47 19.93 5.84
C GLU A 28 -13.44 18.90 4.69
N PRO A 29 -13.98 19.21 3.50
CA PRO A 29 -13.90 18.36 2.33
C PRO A 29 -12.44 18.16 1.89
N ASN A 30 -12.08 16.92 1.55
CA ASN A 30 -10.74 16.56 1.10
C ASN A 30 -10.83 15.82 -0.23
N LEU A 31 -10.06 16.24 -1.24
CA LEU A 31 -10.12 15.71 -2.61
C LEU A 31 -9.83 14.20 -2.67
N GLN A 32 -8.81 13.72 -1.98
CA GLN A 32 -8.46 12.28 -1.99
C GLN A 32 -9.58 11.41 -1.39
N LYS A 33 -10.16 11.87 -0.28
CA LYS A 33 -11.30 11.18 0.34
C LYS A 33 -12.56 11.27 -0.52
N CYS A 34 -12.77 12.39 -1.22
CA CYS A 34 -13.82 12.56 -2.21
C CYS A 34 -13.65 11.55 -3.36
N PHE A 35 -12.45 11.46 -3.90
CA PHE A 35 -12.12 10.51 -4.96
C PHE A 35 -12.37 9.05 -4.53
N ALA A 36 -11.90 8.66 -3.34
CA ALA A 36 -12.16 7.33 -2.79
C ALA A 36 -13.66 7.06 -2.60
N TYR A 37 -14.43 8.06 -2.14
CA TYR A 37 -15.87 7.96 -2.00
C TYR A 37 -16.57 7.77 -3.36
N VAL A 38 -16.21 8.58 -4.35
CA VAL A 38 -16.76 8.48 -5.71
C VAL A 38 -16.41 7.13 -6.32
N LYS A 39 -15.16 6.68 -6.23
CA LYS A 39 -14.70 5.38 -6.74
C LYS A 39 -15.49 4.22 -6.12
N ALA A 40 -15.72 4.25 -4.81
CA ALA A 40 -16.44 3.20 -4.09
C ALA A 40 -17.95 3.14 -4.44
N ASN A 41 -18.56 4.27 -4.84
CA ASN A 41 -20.01 4.36 -5.05
C ASN A 41 -20.41 4.42 -6.53
N LEU A 42 -19.47 4.66 -7.46
CA LEU A 42 -19.76 4.75 -8.89
C LEU A 42 -20.19 3.42 -9.52
N GLY A 43 -19.98 2.29 -8.84
CA GLY A 43 -20.46 0.95 -9.26
C GLY A 43 -19.82 0.42 -10.55
N VAL A 44 -18.73 1.01 -11.02
CA VAL A 44 -18.03 0.66 -12.26
C VAL A 44 -16.54 0.58 -11.98
N GLU A 45 -15.85 -0.39 -12.57
CA GLU A 45 -14.38 -0.41 -12.66
C GLU A 45 -13.92 0.73 -13.60
N ALA A 46 -13.85 1.96 -13.06
CA ALA A 46 -13.26 3.08 -13.77
C ALA A 46 -11.76 3.10 -13.46
N ASN A 47 -10.94 3.27 -14.50
CA ASN A 47 -9.51 3.46 -14.34
C ASN A 47 -9.27 4.79 -13.60
N ASP A 48 -8.48 4.77 -12.55
CA ASP A 48 -8.17 5.95 -11.71
C ASP A 48 -7.57 7.09 -12.53
N ARG A 49 -6.74 6.79 -13.51
CA ARG A 49 -6.14 7.75 -14.45
C ARG A 49 -7.18 8.56 -15.25
N ASP A 50 -8.33 7.94 -15.55
CA ASP A 50 -9.42 8.59 -16.27
C ASP A 50 -10.42 9.27 -15.32
N LEU A 51 -10.62 8.73 -14.12
CA LEU A 51 -11.61 9.19 -13.16
C LEU A 51 -11.11 10.36 -12.31
N PHE A 52 -9.85 10.32 -11.87
CA PHE A 52 -9.31 11.30 -10.94
C PHE A 52 -9.34 12.76 -11.48
N PRO A 53 -8.94 13.04 -12.72
CA PRO A 53 -9.05 14.40 -13.27
C PRO A 53 -10.47 14.94 -13.25
N ILE A 54 -11.45 14.09 -13.58
CA ILE A 54 -12.86 14.48 -13.63
C ILE A 54 -13.39 14.81 -12.22
N VAL A 55 -13.11 13.96 -11.24
CA VAL A 55 -13.50 14.19 -9.84
C VAL A 55 -12.82 15.47 -9.32
N LYS A 56 -11.55 15.68 -9.66
CA LYS A 56 -10.77 16.85 -9.28
C LYS A 56 -11.43 18.13 -9.83
N ASP A 57 -11.74 18.16 -11.13
CA ASP A 57 -12.34 19.32 -11.77
C ASP A 57 -13.71 19.66 -11.15
N MET A 58 -14.58 18.66 -10.95
CA MET A 58 -15.89 18.84 -10.30
C MET A 58 -15.78 19.22 -8.82
N PHE A 59 -14.73 18.77 -8.13
CA PHE A 59 -14.49 19.14 -6.73
C PHE A 59 -14.06 20.60 -6.60
N ILE A 60 -13.33 21.14 -7.58
CA ILE A 60 -12.77 22.52 -7.59
C ILE A 60 -13.79 23.53 -8.16
N GLU A 61 -14.56 23.19 -9.19
CA GLU A 61 -15.48 24.12 -9.86
C GLU A 61 -16.51 24.81 -8.93
N GLU A 62 -16.87 24.23 -7.83
CA GLU A 62 -17.78 24.85 -6.84
C GLU A 62 -17.10 25.72 -5.79
N ILE A 63 -15.78 25.78 -5.74
CA ILE A 63 -15.01 26.62 -4.79
C ILE A 63 -14.85 28.06 -5.30
N GLU A 64 -15.31 28.38 -6.52
CA GLU A 64 -15.19 29.72 -7.16
C GLU A 64 -15.94 30.87 -6.47
N GLY A 65 -16.39 30.69 -5.24
CA GLY A 65 -17.05 31.77 -4.45
C GLY A 65 -16.22 32.42 -3.35
N SER A 66 -15.13 31.81 -2.86
CA SER A 66 -14.26 32.42 -1.86
C SER A 66 -12.87 31.78 -1.84
N ASP A 67 -11.86 32.55 -2.26
CA ASP A 67 -10.43 32.31 -2.10
C ASP A 67 -9.78 31.15 -2.90
N LEU A 68 -9.92 31.24 -4.24
CA LEU A 68 -9.09 30.48 -5.17
C LEU A 68 -7.59 30.63 -4.88
N ALA A 69 -7.16 31.82 -4.39
CA ALA A 69 -5.77 32.10 -4.04
C ALA A 69 -5.29 31.34 -2.79
N GLU A 70 -6.17 30.98 -1.85
CA GLU A 70 -5.82 30.25 -0.65
C GLU A 70 -5.84 28.73 -0.92
N ALA A 71 -6.78 28.26 -1.73
CA ALA A 71 -6.82 26.88 -2.23
C ALA A 71 -5.60 26.56 -3.13
N MET A 72 -5.18 27.51 -3.98
CA MET A 72 -3.96 27.41 -4.79
C MET A 72 -2.69 27.33 -3.93
N LYS A 73 -2.58 28.11 -2.85
CA LYS A 73 -1.43 28.02 -1.92
C LYS A 73 -1.38 26.69 -1.18
N VAL A 74 -2.52 26.11 -0.85
CA VAL A 74 -2.60 24.79 -0.22
C VAL A 74 -2.17 23.72 -1.23
N CYS A 75 -2.60 23.80 -2.48
CA CYS A 75 -2.16 22.88 -3.54
C CYS A 75 -0.65 23.03 -3.86
N GLU A 76 -0.12 24.26 -3.89
CA GLU A 76 1.32 24.50 -4.06
C GLU A 76 2.15 24.02 -2.86
N SER A 77 1.60 24.05 -1.63
CA SER A 77 2.29 23.51 -0.44
C SER A 77 2.36 21.98 -0.42
N PHE A 78 1.55 21.31 -1.25
CA PHE A 78 1.56 19.85 -1.48
C PHE A 78 2.20 19.46 -2.82
N GLY A 79 2.97 20.37 -3.46
CA GLY A 79 3.75 20.06 -4.66
C GLY A 79 2.99 20.07 -6.00
N TYR A 80 1.70 20.42 -6.03
CA TYR A 80 0.94 20.51 -7.28
C TYR A 80 1.15 21.84 -7.98
N ARG A 81 1.91 21.85 -9.08
CA ARG A 81 2.04 23.00 -9.98
C ARG A 81 0.80 23.09 -10.88
N ILE A 82 -0.01 24.12 -10.70
CA ILE A 82 -1.12 24.42 -11.62
C ILE A 82 -0.51 25.08 -12.85
N LEU A 83 -0.50 24.39 -13.99
CA LEU A 83 -0.16 24.99 -15.28
C LEU A 83 -1.26 26.00 -15.63
N LYS A 84 -0.94 27.28 -15.60
CA LYS A 84 -1.77 28.34 -16.22
C LYS A 84 -1.67 28.18 -17.71
N GLU A 85 -2.80 28.01 -18.41
CA GLU A 85 -2.87 28.23 -19.83
C GLU A 85 -2.40 29.66 -20.11
N ALA A 86 -1.36 29.80 -20.93
CA ALA A 86 -0.78 31.06 -21.31
C ALA A 86 -1.68 31.77 -22.30
N ASP A 87 -2.10 32.99 -21.97
CA ASP A 87 -2.52 33.98 -22.97
C ASP A 87 -1.33 34.31 -23.89
N GLU A 88 -1.60 34.27 -25.19
CA GLU A 88 -0.66 34.57 -26.24
C GLU A 88 -0.15 36.02 -26.18
N ASP A 89 1.07 36.20 -26.70
CA ASP A 89 1.77 37.43 -27.07
C ASP A 89 2.51 38.20 -25.95
N ILE A 90 3.82 37.87 -25.83
CA ILE A 90 4.90 38.89 -25.87
C ILE A 90 6.22 38.16 -26.21
N GLU A 91 6.74 38.34 -27.43
CA GLU A 91 8.12 38.04 -27.81
C GLU A 91 9.05 39.08 -27.18
N GLU A 92 9.83 38.68 -26.18
CA GLU A 92 11.14 39.27 -25.91
C GLU A 92 12.20 38.17 -25.95
N PRO A 93 13.34 38.37 -26.58
CA PRO A 93 14.38 37.34 -26.64
C PRO A 93 15.05 37.24 -25.26
N VAL A 94 14.73 36.16 -24.54
CA VAL A 94 15.52 35.75 -23.38
C VAL A 94 16.74 35.02 -23.93
N ASP A 95 17.90 35.56 -23.64
CA ASP A 95 19.18 34.86 -23.84
C ASP A 95 19.07 33.48 -23.15
N GLU A 96 19.06 32.43 -23.99
CA GLU A 96 19.25 31.03 -23.51
C GLU A 96 20.68 30.92 -22.96
N GLU A 97 20.86 31.29 -21.70
CA GLU A 97 21.98 30.79 -20.92
C GLU A 97 21.57 29.32 -20.53
N THR A 98 22.18 28.40 -21.22
CA THR A 98 22.03 26.97 -21.13
C THR A 98 22.25 26.50 -19.69
N GLU A 99 21.18 26.00 -19.03
CA GLU A 99 21.24 25.23 -17.77
C GLU A 99 21.87 23.84 -17.97
N GLU A 100 22.47 23.56 -19.16
CA GLU A 100 23.09 22.26 -19.49
C GLU A 100 24.42 22.00 -18.75
N ASP A 101 25.09 23.05 -18.20
CA ASP A 101 26.40 22.89 -17.58
C ASP A 101 26.35 22.38 -16.11
N ASP A 102 25.23 22.53 -15.40
CA ASP A 102 25.13 22.12 -13.99
C ASP A 102 24.87 20.61 -13.86
N ASP A 103 24.11 19.98 -14.76
CA ASP A 103 23.78 18.55 -14.76
C ASP A 103 25.02 17.68 -15.05
N GLU A 104 25.87 18.08 -16.01
CA GLU A 104 27.12 17.34 -16.29
C GLU A 104 28.11 17.39 -15.12
N SER A 105 28.15 18.48 -14.37
CA SER A 105 29.00 18.62 -13.18
C SER A 105 28.52 17.70 -12.05
N PHE A 106 27.21 17.57 -11.86
CA PHE A 106 26.61 16.66 -10.86
C PHE A 106 26.89 15.20 -11.22
N LEU A 107 26.60 14.80 -12.46
CA LEU A 107 26.79 13.43 -12.93
C LEU A 107 28.23 12.96 -12.95
N SER A 108 29.22 13.88 -13.01
CA SER A 108 30.64 13.57 -13.01
C SER A 108 31.15 12.93 -11.71
N GLN A 109 30.38 12.96 -10.62
CA GLN A 109 30.71 12.32 -9.34
C GLN A 109 30.41 10.82 -9.31
N PHE A 110 29.59 10.32 -10.25
CA PHE A 110 29.19 8.93 -10.35
C PHE A 110 30.02 8.19 -11.41
N ASP A 111 29.99 6.87 -11.35
CA ASP A 111 30.54 6.07 -12.44
C ASP A 111 29.65 6.18 -13.71
N GLU A 112 30.18 5.74 -14.84
CA GLU A 112 29.52 5.92 -16.13
C GLU A 112 28.16 5.19 -16.23
N ASN A 113 28.00 4.06 -15.54
CA ASN A 113 26.75 3.29 -15.56
C ASN A 113 25.65 4.02 -14.80
N ILE A 114 25.96 4.54 -13.61
CA ILE A 114 25.02 5.31 -12.80
C ILE A 114 24.68 6.64 -13.47
N ALA A 115 25.69 7.32 -14.04
CA ALA A 115 25.45 8.57 -14.76
C ALA A 115 24.54 8.34 -16.00
N ASN A 116 24.64 7.22 -16.69
CA ASN A 116 23.76 6.86 -17.80
C ASN A 116 22.34 6.54 -17.29
N LEU A 117 22.21 5.72 -16.24
CA LEU A 117 20.92 5.47 -15.60
C LEU A 117 20.17 6.76 -15.27
N VAL A 118 20.85 7.69 -14.59
CA VAL A 118 20.24 8.96 -14.17
C VAL A 118 19.79 9.79 -15.37
N ARG A 119 20.58 9.84 -16.47
CA ARG A 119 20.18 10.53 -17.71
C ARG A 119 18.98 9.87 -18.38
N ASP A 120 18.99 8.55 -18.48
CA ASP A 120 17.94 7.79 -19.15
C ASP A 120 16.63 7.89 -18.36
N LEU A 121 16.69 7.83 -17.02
CA LEU A 121 15.53 8.00 -16.16
C LEU A 121 14.99 9.44 -16.23
N ALA A 122 15.87 10.45 -16.27
CA ALA A 122 15.48 11.83 -16.48
C ALA A 122 14.78 12.05 -17.83
N ALA A 123 15.27 11.39 -18.88
CA ALA A 123 14.65 11.44 -20.22
C ALA A 123 13.29 10.76 -20.24
N GLU A 124 13.15 9.59 -19.59
CA GLU A 124 11.89 8.85 -19.53
C GLU A 124 10.83 9.59 -18.72
N THR A 125 11.22 10.16 -17.58
CA THR A 125 10.30 10.92 -16.70
C THR A 125 10.06 12.35 -17.16
N SER A 126 10.88 12.85 -18.11
CA SER A 126 10.88 14.25 -18.58
C SER A 126 11.09 15.27 -17.44
N ASN A 127 11.85 14.89 -16.41
CA ASN A 127 12.13 15.68 -15.22
C ASN A 127 13.64 15.95 -15.09
N ASN A 128 14.00 17.07 -14.45
CA ASN A 128 15.38 17.39 -14.12
C ASN A 128 15.77 16.74 -12.79
N VAL A 129 16.94 16.11 -12.74
CA VAL A 129 17.49 15.49 -11.53
C VAL A 129 17.81 16.55 -10.50
N THR A 130 17.41 16.34 -9.26
CA THR A 130 17.75 17.21 -8.13
C THR A 130 18.74 16.59 -7.18
N ASP A 131 18.74 15.24 -7.07
CA ASP A 131 19.69 14.49 -6.25
C ASP A 131 19.79 13.04 -6.73
N ALA A 132 20.91 12.37 -6.41
CA ALA A 132 21.06 10.94 -6.57
C ALA A 132 22.02 10.38 -5.50
N GLU A 133 21.59 9.33 -4.82
CA GLU A 133 22.35 8.64 -3.79
C GLU A 133 22.56 7.18 -4.16
N VAL A 134 23.75 6.67 -3.89
CA VAL A 134 24.11 5.26 -4.11
C VAL A 134 24.23 4.58 -2.76
N ASP A 135 23.64 3.41 -2.59
CA ASP A 135 23.75 2.65 -1.35
C ASP A 135 25.22 2.23 -1.06
N GLU A 136 25.51 1.86 0.17
CA GLU A 136 26.89 1.48 0.58
C GLU A 136 27.45 0.28 -0.21
N GLN A 137 26.59 -0.52 -0.83
CA GLN A 137 26.94 -1.73 -1.56
C GLN A 137 26.96 -1.52 -3.08
N GLY A 138 26.48 -0.38 -3.56
CA GLY A 138 26.42 -0.03 -4.98
C GLY A 138 25.33 -0.80 -5.75
N ARG A 139 24.34 -1.39 -5.05
CA ARG A 139 23.27 -2.21 -5.64
C ARG A 139 22.00 -1.44 -5.92
N LYS A 140 21.82 -0.31 -5.23
CA LYS A 140 20.65 0.56 -5.35
C LYS A 140 21.08 1.99 -5.54
N VAL A 141 20.44 2.69 -6.44
CA VAL A 141 20.57 4.13 -6.66
C VAL A 141 19.21 4.78 -6.44
N THR A 142 19.12 5.66 -5.47
CA THR A 142 17.94 6.48 -5.26
C THR A 142 18.10 7.79 -6.03
N VAL A 143 17.21 8.07 -6.99
CA VAL A 143 17.22 9.26 -7.84
C VAL A 143 16.03 10.14 -7.52
N THR A 144 16.28 11.43 -7.24
CA THR A 144 15.24 12.39 -6.88
C THR A 144 15.04 13.44 -7.98
N PHE A 145 13.79 13.67 -8.35
CA PHE A 145 13.35 14.67 -9.33
C PHE A 145 12.38 15.67 -8.66
N GLY A 146 12.90 16.63 -7.93
CA GLY A 146 12.07 17.57 -7.17
C GLY A 146 11.31 16.88 -6.03
N SER A 147 10.06 16.48 -6.25
CA SER A 147 9.25 15.76 -5.25
C SER A 147 9.07 14.28 -5.59
N GLU A 148 9.58 13.81 -6.70
CA GLU A 148 9.50 12.42 -7.13
C GLU A 148 10.81 11.71 -6.79
N GLU A 149 10.73 10.48 -6.30
CA GLU A 149 11.86 9.66 -5.92
C GLU A 149 11.73 8.28 -6.53
N TYR A 150 12.84 7.77 -7.04
CA TYR A 150 12.92 6.46 -7.68
C TYR A 150 14.06 5.66 -7.06
N ASP A 151 13.76 4.46 -6.63
CA ASP A 151 14.76 3.46 -6.26
C ASP A 151 15.06 2.57 -7.47
N CYS A 152 16.31 2.57 -7.92
CA CYS A 152 16.78 1.83 -9.09
C CYS A 152 17.80 0.76 -8.68
N TYR A 153 17.61 -0.45 -9.15
CA TYR A 153 18.42 -1.63 -8.80
C TYR A 153 19.17 -2.13 -10.04
N ASP A 154 20.44 -2.46 -9.88
CA ASP A 154 21.31 -3.00 -10.94
C ASP A 154 21.04 -4.48 -11.24
N ASP A 155 20.32 -5.17 -10.37
CA ASP A 155 19.88 -6.57 -10.51
C ASP A 155 18.45 -6.70 -9.99
N TYR A 156 17.60 -7.41 -10.74
CA TYR A 156 16.22 -7.70 -10.36
C TYR A 156 16.14 -8.46 -9.03
N ASP A 157 17.09 -9.37 -8.78
CA ASP A 157 17.12 -10.11 -7.51
C ASP A 157 17.32 -9.19 -6.30
N ASN A 158 18.04 -8.06 -6.46
CA ASN A 158 18.18 -7.04 -5.41
C ASN A 158 16.85 -6.32 -5.14
N ALA A 159 16.09 -6.00 -6.19
CA ALA A 159 14.75 -5.42 -6.03
C ALA A 159 13.79 -6.39 -5.32
N VAL A 160 13.85 -7.68 -5.67
CA VAL A 160 13.06 -8.74 -5.01
C VAL A 160 13.43 -8.85 -3.53
N GLU A 161 14.73 -8.77 -3.17
CA GLU A 161 15.18 -8.81 -1.77
C GLU A 161 14.63 -7.63 -0.96
N ASP A 162 14.77 -6.39 -1.48
CA ASP A 162 14.24 -5.18 -0.83
C ASP A 162 12.70 -5.23 -0.73
N ALA A 163 12.00 -5.71 -1.76
CA ALA A 163 10.55 -5.89 -1.71
C ALA A 163 10.11 -6.87 -0.61
N ARG A 164 10.86 -7.95 -0.38
CA ARG A 164 10.60 -8.90 0.72
C ARG A 164 10.81 -8.24 2.09
N GLU A 165 11.86 -7.42 2.23
CA GLU A 165 12.07 -6.67 3.47
C GLU A 165 10.96 -5.62 3.71
N ASP A 166 10.43 -5.00 2.65
CA ASP A 166 9.28 -4.09 2.76
C ASP A 166 8.00 -4.81 3.25
N VAL A 167 7.75 -6.05 2.78
CA VAL A 167 6.64 -6.88 3.29
C VAL A 167 6.80 -7.15 4.80
N LYS A 168 8.01 -7.49 5.26
CA LYS A 168 8.28 -7.73 6.69
C LYS A 168 8.11 -6.44 7.49
N SER A 169 8.64 -5.32 7.00
CA SER A 169 8.46 -4.00 7.63
C SER A 169 7.00 -3.62 7.76
N LEU A 170 6.16 -3.95 6.76
CA LEU A 170 4.72 -3.73 6.82
C LEU A 170 4.06 -4.47 7.99
N ILE A 171 4.47 -5.73 8.25
CA ILE A 171 3.95 -6.52 9.37
C ILE A 171 4.30 -5.86 10.70
N ASP A 172 5.55 -5.42 10.86
CA ASP A 172 6.02 -4.74 12.06
C ASP A 172 5.30 -3.38 12.27
N ASP A 173 5.18 -2.58 11.23
CA ASP A 173 4.53 -1.26 11.27
C ASP A 173 3.04 -1.36 11.59
N CYS A 174 2.36 -2.38 11.07
CA CYS A 174 0.96 -2.67 11.41
C CYS A 174 0.80 -3.26 12.81
N GLY A 175 1.87 -3.76 13.41
CA GLY A 175 1.89 -4.38 14.72
C GLY A 175 1.27 -5.77 14.76
N GLY A 176 1.32 -6.50 13.64
CA GLY A 176 0.91 -7.89 13.52
C GLY A 176 0.56 -8.29 12.09
N VAL A 177 0.71 -9.57 11.79
CA VAL A 177 0.50 -10.12 10.45
C VAL A 177 -0.97 -10.06 10.02
N MET A 178 -1.91 -10.21 10.95
CA MET A 178 -3.34 -10.12 10.67
C MET A 178 -3.76 -8.68 10.38
N LYS A 179 -3.13 -7.70 11.05
CA LYS A 179 -3.38 -6.27 10.88
C LYS A 179 -2.79 -5.70 9.59
N ALA A 180 -1.78 -6.34 9.03
CA ALA A 180 -1.17 -5.95 7.76
C ALA A 180 -2.12 -6.11 6.55
N GLY A 181 -3.21 -6.88 6.71
CA GLY A 181 -4.32 -6.92 5.74
C GLY A 181 -4.03 -7.75 4.49
N PHE A 182 -3.18 -8.76 4.58
CA PHE A 182 -2.88 -9.68 3.47
C PHE A 182 -4.14 -10.36 2.93
N GLN A 183 -4.17 -10.56 1.61
CA GLN A 183 -5.24 -11.29 0.92
C GLN A 183 -4.98 -12.80 1.00
N TRP A 184 -5.30 -13.43 2.12
CA TRP A 184 -5.00 -14.83 2.41
C TRP A 184 -5.49 -15.81 1.36
N ASP A 185 -6.64 -15.54 0.73
CA ASP A 185 -7.16 -16.40 -0.34
C ASP A 185 -6.22 -16.45 -1.56
N ASN A 186 -5.56 -15.34 -1.90
CA ASN A 186 -4.58 -15.28 -2.99
C ASN A 186 -3.28 -16.00 -2.61
N LEU A 187 -2.95 -16.02 -1.33
CA LEU A 187 -1.77 -16.65 -0.76
C LEU A 187 -1.98 -18.13 -0.41
N GLY A 188 -3.17 -18.69 -0.73
CA GLY A 188 -3.49 -20.10 -0.51
C GLY A 188 -3.87 -20.46 0.93
N GLY A 189 -4.14 -19.46 1.78
CA GLY A 189 -4.56 -19.63 3.17
C GLY A 189 -3.46 -19.33 4.18
N ARG A 190 -3.86 -18.80 5.35
CA ARG A 190 -2.95 -18.41 6.42
C ARG A 190 -2.27 -19.59 7.11
N GLU A 191 -2.87 -20.77 7.03
CA GLU A 191 -2.34 -22.03 7.58
C GLU A 191 -1.03 -22.49 6.92
N GLN A 192 -0.66 -21.89 5.77
CA GLN A 192 0.62 -22.18 5.14
C GLN A 192 1.81 -21.49 5.82
N TYR A 193 1.54 -20.44 6.57
CA TYR A 193 2.54 -19.58 7.20
C TYR A 193 2.53 -19.68 8.72
N LEU A 194 1.48 -20.22 9.29
CA LEU A 194 1.28 -20.38 10.74
C LEU A 194 1.27 -21.85 11.13
N SER A 195 1.89 -22.16 12.26
CA SER A 195 1.97 -23.54 12.75
C SER A 195 0.62 -24.01 13.29
N GLU A 196 -0.05 -24.89 12.54
CA GLU A 196 -1.28 -25.57 12.98
C GLU A 196 -1.06 -26.40 14.24
N SER A 197 0.13 -27.01 14.41
CA SER A 197 0.47 -27.77 15.61
C SER A 197 0.55 -26.91 16.86
N ASP A 198 1.15 -25.72 16.75
CA ASP A 198 1.23 -24.77 17.86
C ASP A 198 -0.17 -24.23 18.19
N ALA A 199 -0.98 -23.95 17.15
CA ALA A 199 -2.37 -23.52 17.31
C ALA A 199 -3.24 -24.60 17.98
N GLU A 200 -3.05 -25.88 17.64
CA GLU A 200 -3.69 -27.01 18.34
C GLU A 200 -3.34 -27.01 19.83
N ASP A 201 -2.06 -26.87 20.18
CA ASP A 201 -1.62 -26.85 21.55
C ASP A 201 -2.27 -25.71 22.36
N VAL A 202 -2.37 -24.52 21.76
CA VAL A 202 -3.03 -23.36 22.38
C VAL A 202 -4.53 -23.60 22.58
N VAL A 203 -5.23 -24.15 21.59
CA VAL A 203 -6.66 -24.47 21.69
C VAL A 203 -6.90 -25.60 22.71
N ARG A 204 -6.03 -26.59 22.76
CA ARG A 204 -6.06 -27.67 23.73
C ARG A 204 -5.95 -27.16 25.17
N GLU A 205 -4.97 -26.30 25.44
CA GLU A 205 -4.77 -25.67 26.76
C GLU A 205 -6.00 -24.85 27.18
N ASP A 206 -6.61 -24.10 26.27
CA ASP A 206 -7.83 -23.31 26.56
C ASP A 206 -9.01 -24.25 26.92
N LEU A 207 -9.22 -25.31 26.15
CA LEU A 207 -10.25 -26.32 26.44
C LEU A 207 -10.04 -26.99 27.80
N GLU A 208 -8.81 -27.41 28.12
CA GLU A 208 -8.46 -27.99 29.42
C GLU A 208 -8.73 -27.03 30.58
N ASN A 209 -8.33 -25.77 30.44
CA ASN A 209 -8.58 -24.71 31.41
C ASN A 209 -10.08 -24.49 31.62
N MET A 210 -10.86 -24.37 30.53
CA MET A 210 -12.31 -24.24 30.59
C MET A 210 -12.97 -25.43 31.29
N LEU A 211 -12.54 -26.66 30.99
CA LEU A 211 -13.09 -27.86 31.61
C LEU A 211 -12.71 -27.99 33.08
N SER A 212 -11.53 -27.49 33.47
CA SER A 212 -11.10 -27.52 34.90
C SER A 212 -12.05 -26.72 35.80
N ASP A 213 -12.68 -25.68 35.28
CA ASP A 213 -13.62 -24.82 35.99
C ASP A 213 -15.05 -25.39 35.99
N MET A 214 -15.36 -26.37 35.15
CA MET A 214 -16.68 -26.98 35.04
C MET A 214 -16.90 -28.13 36.05
N SER A 215 -18.08 -28.18 36.65
CA SER A 215 -18.49 -29.33 37.44
C SER A 215 -18.80 -30.56 36.56
N ASN A 216 -18.68 -31.78 37.10
CA ASN A 216 -19.06 -33.00 36.40
C ASN A 216 -20.53 -33.03 35.94
N ARG A 217 -21.38 -32.25 36.55
CA ARG A 217 -22.78 -32.10 36.12
C ARG A 217 -22.84 -31.25 34.81
N GLU A 218 -22.18 -30.11 34.78
CA GLU A 218 -22.11 -29.22 33.62
C GLU A 218 -21.48 -29.92 32.43
N LYS A 219 -20.33 -30.65 32.65
CA LYS A 219 -19.69 -31.46 31.61
C LYS A 219 -20.64 -32.48 31.01
N ARG A 220 -21.41 -33.16 31.84
CA ARG A 220 -22.39 -34.15 31.37
C ARG A 220 -23.58 -33.51 30.62
N GLU A 221 -24.03 -32.32 31.06
CA GLU A 221 -25.14 -31.60 30.44
C GLU A 221 -24.72 -31.03 29.06
N THR A 222 -23.44 -30.59 28.93
CA THR A 222 -22.92 -29.95 27.72
C THR A 222 -22.38 -30.96 26.71
N TYR A 223 -21.54 -31.92 27.18
CA TYR A 223 -20.79 -32.83 26.30
C TYR A 223 -21.25 -34.27 26.38
N GLY A 224 -22.17 -34.60 27.30
CA GLY A 224 -22.62 -35.98 27.56
C GLY A 224 -21.61 -36.88 28.27
N LYS A 225 -20.45 -36.35 28.62
CA LYS A 225 -19.28 -37.02 29.19
C LYS A 225 -18.80 -36.29 30.44
N THR A 226 -17.85 -36.87 31.16
CA THR A 226 -17.24 -36.27 32.37
C THR A 226 -15.73 -36.42 32.40
N ASP A 227 -15.17 -37.18 31.48
CA ASP A 227 -13.74 -37.37 31.31
C ASP A 227 -13.20 -36.21 30.46
N ASP A 228 -12.28 -35.43 31.01
CA ASP A 228 -11.78 -34.21 30.38
C ASP A 228 -10.96 -34.55 29.15
N ASP A 229 -10.08 -35.54 29.19
CA ASP A 229 -9.25 -35.94 28.07
C ASP A 229 -10.13 -36.39 26.88
N GLU A 230 -11.20 -37.16 27.15
CA GLU A 230 -12.13 -37.63 26.13
C GLU A 230 -12.93 -36.45 25.51
N ILE A 231 -13.30 -35.45 26.30
CA ILE A 231 -13.99 -34.26 25.82
C ILE A 231 -13.07 -33.40 24.93
N VAL A 232 -11.84 -33.17 25.38
CA VAL A 232 -10.83 -32.39 24.63
C VAL A 232 -10.56 -33.04 23.27
N GLU A 233 -10.28 -34.35 23.25
CA GLU A 233 -10.00 -35.07 21.99
C GLU A 233 -11.18 -35.03 21.02
N ASP A 234 -12.43 -35.15 21.50
CA ASP A 234 -13.61 -35.04 20.66
C ASP A 234 -13.78 -33.61 20.08
N GLN A 235 -13.57 -32.58 20.91
CA GLN A 235 -13.69 -31.20 20.47
C GLN A 235 -12.60 -30.81 19.44
N LEU A 236 -11.34 -31.22 19.69
CA LEU A 236 -10.24 -31.00 18.75
C LEU A 236 -10.47 -31.75 17.44
N GLY A 237 -11.05 -32.95 17.48
CA GLY A 237 -11.35 -33.77 16.30
C GLY A 237 -12.43 -33.14 15.37
N GLU A 238 -13.18 -32.14 15.83
CA GLU A 238 -14.18 -31.43 15.03
C GLU A 238 -13.59 -30.18 14.34
N ILE A 239 -12.36 -29.75 14.69
CA ILE A 239 -11.71 -28.55 14.15
C ILE A 239 -10.91 -28.93 12.91
N ASN A 240 -11.15 -28.24 11.79
CA ASN A 240 -10.44 -28.47 10.54
C ASN A 240 -9.13 -27.66 10.44
N SER A 241 -9.14 -26.42 10.93
CA SER A 241 -7.97 -25.55 11.06
C SER A 241 -8.02 -24.87 12.42
N TYR A 242 -6.98 -25.03 13.21
CA TYR A 242 -6.88 -24.41 14.53
C TYR A 242 -6.58 -22.92 14.44
N VAL A 243 -5.83 -22.51 13.43
CA VAL A 243 -5.57 -21.09 13.14
C VAL A 243 -6.87 -20.36 12.83
N ASP A 244 -7.71 -20.92 11.93
CA ASP A 244 -9.02 -20.34 11.62
C ASP A 244 -9.96 -20.39 12.83
N TYR A 245 -9.93 -21.46 13.60
CA TYR A 245 -10.70 -21.56 14.84
C TYR A 245 -10.36 -20.42 15.81
N ILE A 246 -9.07 -20.10 15.98
CA ILE A 246 -8.61 -19.00 16.84
C ILE A 246 -9.15 -17.66 16.32
N VAL A 247 -9.04 -17.41 15.00
CA VAL A 247 -9.54 -16.15 14.39
C VAL A 247 -11.04 -16.03 14.57
N ASP A 248 -11.80 -17.08 14.28
CA ASP A 248 -13.26 -17.06 14.32
C ASP A 248 -13.83 -16.93 15.75
N ASN A 249 -13.16 -17.50 16.74
CA ASN A 249 -13.65 -17.52 18.12
C ASN A 249 -12.99 -16.46 19.02
N TRP A 250 -11.71 -16.12 18.79
CA TRP A 250 -10.96 -15.21 19.65
C TRP A 250 -10.57 -13.91 18.95
N GLY A 251 -10.63 -13.88 17.62
CA GLY A 251 -10.35 -12.73 16.77
C GLY A 251 -8.88 -12.61 16.34
N GLU A 252 -8.67 -11.83 15.29
CA GLU A 252 -7.35 -11.59 14.65
C GLU A 252 -6.33 -11.00 15.63
N GLU A 253 -6.74 -10.08 16.48
CA GLU A 253 -5.85 -9.45 17.47
C GLU A 253 -5.29 -10.49 18.47
N GLN A 254 -6.08 -11.51 18.83
CA GLN A 254 -5.60 -12.56 19.72
C GLN A 254 -4.58 -13.45 18.99
N LEU A 255 -4.79 -13.76 17.72
CA LEU A 255 -3.82 -14.50 16.92
C LEU A 255 -2.49 -13.74 16.80
N ASP A 256 -2.51 -12.44 16.48
CA ASP A 256 -1.31 -11.58 16.46
C ASP A 256 -0.58 -11.60 17.82
N ASN A 257 -1.32 -11.56 18.92
CA ASN A 257 -0.72 -11.65 20.26
C ASN A 257 -0.05 -13.00 20.51
N LEU A 258 -0.65 -14.11 20.08
CA LEU A 258 -0.08 -15.46 20.22
C LEU A 258 1.21 -15.61 19.41
N ILE A 259 1.24 -15.08 18.19
CA ILE A 259 2.44 -15.02 17.33
C ILE A 259 3.53 -14.19 18.01
N LYS A 260 3.20 -12.97 18.41
CA LYS A 260 4.13 -12.02 19.03
C LYS A 260 4.79 -12.57 20.31
N HIS A 261 4.08 -13.41 21.07
CA HIS A 261 4.61 -14.03 22.28
C HIS A 261 5.25 -15.41 22.04
N GLY A 262 5.31 -15.86 20.79
CA GLY A 262 5.93 -17.12 20.39
C GLY A 262 5.13 -18.37 20.80
N HIS A 263 3.81 -18.21 20.99
CA HIS A 263 2.91 -19.35 21.23
C HIS A 263 2.51 -20.05 19.92
N ILE A 264 2.53 -19.32 18.80
CA ILE A 264 2.32 -19.85 17.46
C ILE A 264 3.49 -19.39 16.60
N SER A 265 4.16 -20.32 15.96
CA SER A 265 5.26 -20.05 15.04
C SER A 265 4.73 -19.50 13.73
N PHE A 266 5.40 -18.46 13.22
CA PHE A 266 5.07 -17.78 11.99
C PHE A 266 6.27 -17.77 11.04
N ASP A 267 6.06 -18.18 9.79
CA ASP A 267 7.06 -18.19 8.72
C ASP A 267 6.96 -16.89 7.90
N GLU A 268 7.55 -15.82 8.45
CA GLU A 268 7.56 -14.50 7.86
C GLU A 268 8.33 -14.46 6.53
N ASP A 269 9.45 -15.18 6.45
CA ASP A 269 10.27 -15.25 5.24
C ASP A 269 9.49 -15.85 4.08
N LYS A 270 8.77 -16.95 4.34
CA LYS A 270 7.94 -17.59 3.33
C LYS A 270 6.78 -16.69 2.91
N LEU A 271 6.13 -15.99 3.84
CA LEU A 271 5.06 -15.06 3.49
C LEU A 271 5.57 -13.94 2.60
N ALA A 272 6.72 -13.32 2.95
CA ALA A 272 7.32 -12.26 2.16
C ALA A 272 7.72 -12.75 0.76
N GLU A 273 8.27 -13.98 0.65
CA GLU A 273 8.59 -14.60 -0.64
C GLU A 273 7.34 -14.79 -1.49
N ASP A 274 6.29 -15.42 -0.96
CA ASP A 274 5.06 -15.71 -1.70
C ASP A 274 4.33 -14.41 -2.11
N CYS A 275 4.33 -13.36 -1.28
CA CYS A 275 3.77 -12.05 -1.62
C CYS A 275 4.47 -11.44 -2.85
N VAL A 276 5.80 -11.40 -2.83
CA VAL A 276 6.58 -10.83 -3.93
C VAL A 276 6.52 -11.70 -5.19
N ASP A 277 6.47 -13.02 -5.05
CA ASP A 277 6.35 -13.93 -6.19
C ASP A 277 4.99 -13.81 -6.90
N ILE A 278 3.91 -13.50 -6.17
CA ILE A 278 2.56 -13.33 -6.73
C ILE A 278 2.37 -11.96 -7.38
N ASP A 279 2.75 -10.89 -6.69
CA ASP A 279 2.43 -9.52 -7.09
C ASP A 279 3.60 -8.81 -7.79
N GLY A 280 4.81 -9.38 -7.72
CA GLY A 280 6.06 -8.78 -8.20
C GLY A 280 6.62 -7.71 -7.26
N PRO A 281 7.92 -7.35 -7.39
CA PRO A 281 8.55 -6.35 -6.53
C PRO A 281 7.92 -4.95 -6.69
N ALA A 282 7.41 -4.61 -7.89
CA ALA A 282 6.78 -3.32 -8.15
C ALA A 282 5.58 -3.03 -7.22
N HIS A 283 4.82 -4.05 -6.83
CA HIS A 283 3.68 -3.88 -5.92
C HIS A 283 4.10 -3.30 -4.56
N ASN A 284 5.27 -3.66 -4.08
CA ASN A 284 5.78 -3.23 -2.78
C ASN A 284 6.68 -1.99 -2.90
N LEU A 285 7.55 -1.93 -3.92
CA LEU A 285 8.54 -0.87 -4.10
C LEU A 285 7.96 0.38 -4.78
N ALA A 286 7.14 0.22 -5.83
CA ALA A 286 6.51 1.35 -6.54
C ALA A 286 5.25 1.82 -5.80
N ARG A 287 5.45 2.43 -4.63
CA ARG A 287 4.36 2.84 -3.70
C ARG A 287 3.40 3.87 -4.28
N TYR A 288 3.81 4.58 -5.34
CA TYR A 288 3.00 5.62 -5.95
C TYR A 288 2.05 5.12 -7.03
N ASP A 289 2.53 4.31 -7.97
CA ASP A 289 1.79 3.91 -9.18
C ASP A 289 1.78 2.39 -9.42
N GLY A 290 2.66 1.63 -8.75
CA GLY A 290 2.81 0.19 -8.94
C GLY A 290 3.50 -0.18 -10.26
N ASP A 291 4.08 0.80 -10.97
CA ASP A 291 4.72 0.60 -12.27
C ASP A 291 6.24 0.39 -12.09
N GLU A 292 6.82 -0.45 -12.94
CA GLU A 292 8.24 -0.71 -13.05
C GLU A 292 8.78 -0.06 -14.34
N ILE A 293 9.93 0.61 -14.25
CA ILE A 293 10.65 1.16 -15.39
C ILE A 293 11.95 0.37 -15.57
N GLU A 294 12.11 -0.34 -16.70
CA GLU A 294 13.35 -1.03 -17.05
C GLU A 294 14.20 -0.15 -17.98
N LEU A 295 15.42 0.19 -17.56
CA LEU A 295 16.36 1.04 -18.27
C LEU A 295 17.75 0.38 -18.31
N ASP A 296 18.14 -0.10 -19.47
CA ASP A 296 19.50 -0.62 -19.76
C ASP A 296 20.05 -1.62 -18.73
N GLY A 297 19.14 -2.45 -18.18
CA GLY A 297 19.44 -3.45 -17.14
C GLY A 297 19.26 -2.96 -15.70
N TRP A 298 18.69 -1.79 -15.52
CA TRP A 298 18.23 -1.28 -14.23
C TRP A 298 16.71 -1.40 -14.11
N TRP A 299 16.25 -1.72 -12.91
CA TRP A 299 14.83 -1.77 -12.54
C TRP A 299 14.52 -0.64 -11.57
N CYS A 300 13.73 0.33 -12.02
CA CYS A 300 13.43 1.56 -11.26
C CYS A 300 11.98 1.57 -10.82
N TYR A 301 11.74 1.92 -9.57
CA TYR A 301 10.45 1.94 -8.91
C TYR A 301 10.20 3.30 -8.28
N ARG A 302 9.06 3.93 -8.57
CA ARG A 302 8.70 5.21 -7.98
C ARG A 302 8.20 5.03 -6.55
N THR A 303 8.90 5.61 -5.57
CA THR A 303 8.63 5.43 -4.14
C THR A 303 7.67 6.46 -3.54
N ASN A 304 7.44 7.63 -4.23
CA ASN A 304 6.57 8.71 -3.72
C ASN A 304 5.84 9.49 -4.84
#